data_0d7c7dbe6b9512d8bceb14ab41da9a44
#
_entry.id   0d7c7dbe6b9512d8bceb14ab41da9a44
#
_cell.length_a   1.000
_cell.length_b   1.000
_cell.length_c   1.000
_cell.angle_alpha   90.00
_cell.angle_beta   90.00
_cell.angle_gamma   90.00
#
_symmetry.space_group_name_H-M   'P 1'
#
loop_
_entity.id
_entity.type
_entity.pdbx_description
1 polymer ?
#
loop_
_entity_poly.entity_id
_entity_poly.type
_entity_poly.pdbx_seq_one_letter_code
_entity_poly.pdbx_strand_id
1 'polypeptide(L)'
;MKVPTRFAALANGVFIHADDYDDTQLSVAPDRVYGLLTHPTVPVLPSVFALAEPNRYTGEDLTLAYHVGVEVECKIAEAISPRHYGAGFHSTGTLGSFGGAAACAKLLKLDTKRIANALGIAGAQAAGLRSNFGSMTKPFTAGHAAENGVVAADLASIGWTASEEILEAKEGWFSAAGGGFDPEAIMNRLGKPWTFADPGVSIKPFPSGSLTHPAMGEMQRLARENNVQAANVDKVDMGGNSAMMAALIHHRPENSLQAKFSMEFCMAILLLDRKAGLTEFTDPVVRRPDVQQLLRRVNFYVDPEAEKAGLNKMTSIIKIHMKDGKTIAGRAEFAKGHPANPMSYEDEADKFRGCAEFAKWPSAKAESVIQIVRTLEKATDVSKISAALTS
;
A
#
# COMPACT_ATOMS: atom_id res chain seq x y z
N MET A 1 -1.23 12.97 -22.78
CA MET A 1 0.11 12.91 -23.44
C MET A 1 0.42 11.44 -23.70
N LYS A 2 0.90 11.08 -24.90
CA LYS A 2 1.38 9.71 -25.18
C LYS A 2 2.87 9.64 -24.89
N VAL A 3 3.28 8.67 -24.09
CA VAL A 3 4.68 8.42 -23.73
C VAL A 3 4.99 6.94 -23.94
N PRO A 4 6.27 6.52 -24.05
CA PRO A 4 6.62 5.11 -24.07
C PRO A 4 6.07 4.34 -22.86
N THR A 5 5.68 3.08 -23.06
CA THR A 5 5.00 2.23 -22.07
C THR A 5 5.67 2.25 -20.70
N ARG A 6 7.00 2.10 -20.64
CA ARG A 6 7.75 2.10 -19.39
C ARG A 6 7.61 3.42 -18.60
N PHE A 7 7.59 4.57 -19.28
CA PHE A 7 7.41 5.86 -18.61
C PHE A 7 5.95 6.12 -18.19
N ALA A 8 4.98 5.54 -18.92
CA ALA A 8 3.60 5.52 -18.47
C ALA A 8 3.44 4.71 -17.18
N ALA A 9 4.08 3.53 -17.10
CA ALA A 9 4.10 2.70 -15.91
C ALA A 9 4.75 3.43 -14.72
N LEU A 10 5.93 4.05 -14.92
CA LEU A 10 6.60 4.88 -13.91
C LEU A 10 5.67 5.98 -13.37
N ALA A 11 5.15 6.81 -14.26
CA ALA A 11 4.36 7.98 -13.88
C ALA A 11 3.07 7.57 -13.15
N ASN A 12 2.34 6.59 -13.69
CA ASN A 12 1.11 6.10 -13.07
C ASN A 12 1.38 5.44 -11.70
N GLY A 13 2.46 4.67 -11.57
CA GLY A 13 2.85 4.08 -10.29
C GLY A 13 3.20 5.14 -9.25
N VAL A 14 3.93 6.19 -9.64
CA VAL A 14 4.19 7.33 -8.75
C VAL A 14 2.89 7.99 -8.30
N PHE A 15 1.96 8.26 -9.22
CA PHE A 15 0.70 8.93 -8.90
C PHE A 15 -0.20 8.08 -8.01
N ILE A 16 -0.32 6.78 -8.26
CA ILE A 16 -1.13 5.87 -7.42
C ILE A 16 -0.62 5.86 -5.99
N HIS A 17 0.72 5.93 -5.79
CA HIS A 17 1.33 5.84 -4.46
C HIS A 17 1.56 7.20 -3.77
N ALA A 18 1.43 8.32 -4.50
CA ALA A 18 1.78 9.65 -3.98
C ALA A 18 1.03 10.03 -2.70
N ASP A 19 -0.24 9.65 -2.60
CA ASP A 19 -1.07 9.94 -1.45
C ASP A 19 -1.06 8.87 -0.35
N ASP A 20 -0.29 7.78 -0.56
CA ASP A 20 -0.21 6.65 0.38
C ASP A 20 -1.62 6.13 0.75
N TYR A 21 -2.51 6.03 -0.27
CA TYR A 21 -3.94 5.73 -0.13
C TYR A 21 -4.36 4.49 -0.93
N ASP A 22 -3.41 3.71 -1.36
CA ASP A 22 -3.53 2.47 -2.12
C ASP A 22 -3.85 1.26 -1.20
N ASP A 23 -3.36 0.09 -1.54
CA ASP A 23 -3.50 -1.13 -0.77
C ASP A 23 -2.20 -1.49 -0.01
N THR A 24 -2.25 -2.50 0.82
CA THR A 24 -1.08 -3.04 1.52
C THR A 24 -1.27 -4.53 1.77
N GLN A 25 -0.28 -5.36 1.44
CA GLN A 25 -0.27 -6.74 1.89
C GLN A 25 0.22 -6.78 3.33
N LEU A 26 -0.71 -6.80 4.26
CA LEU A 26 -0.50 -7.11 5.66
C LEU A 26 -1.73 -7.84 6.18
N SER A 27 -1.58 -9.10 6.47
CA SER A 27 -2.63 -9.93 7.06
C SER A 27 -2.04 -10.79 8.16
N VAL A 28 -2.82 -11.08 9.19
CA VAL A 28 -2.39 -11.87 10.35
C VAL A 28 -3.34 -13.05 10.48
N ALA A 29 -2.77 -14.25 10.51
CA ALA A 29 -3.46 -15.48 10.84
C ALA A 29 -2.78 -16.16 12.05
N PRO A 30 -3.41 -17.18 12.67
CA PRO A 30 -2.84 -17.85 13.83
C PRO A 30 -1.46 -18.46 13.59
N ASP A 31 -1.16 -18.87 12.36
CA ASP A 31 0.07 -19.57 11.98
C ASP A 31 1.19 -18.61 11.51
N ARG A 32 0.84 -17.46 10.94
CA ARG A 32 1.82 -16.50 10.40
C ARG A 32 1.28 -15.09 10.18
N VAL A 33 2.21 -14.19 9.90
CA VAL A 33 1.95 -12.89 9.30
C VAL A 33 2.30 -12.95 7.82
N TYR A 34 1.38 -12.52 6.98
CA TYR A 34 1.52 -12.48 5.54
C TYR A 34 1.99 -11.09 5.08
N GLY A 35 3.00 -11.09 4.22
CA GLY A 35 3.52 -9.90 3.58
C GLY A 35 4.56 -9.11 4.37
N LEU A 36 5.08 -8.08 3.73
CA LEU A 36 6.12 -7.19 4.23
C LEU A 36 5.71 -5.72 4.15
N LEU A 37 4.43 -5.41 4.39
CA LEU A 37 3.89 -4.07 4.14
C LEU A 37 4.10 -3.62 2.68
N THR A 38 4.09 -4.57 1.75
CA THR A 38 4.17 -4.33 0.32
C THR A 38 2.86 -3.68 -0.14
N HIS A 39 2.94 -2.74 -1.09
CA HIS A 39 1.77 -2.15 -1.74
C HIS A 39 1.63 -2.78 -3.13
N PRO A 40 0.94 -3.93 -3.27
CA PRO A 40 1.09 -4.76 -4.46
C PRO A 40 0.44 -4.18 -5.71
N THR A 41 -0.63 -3.40 -5.57
CA THR A 41 -1.28 -2.77 -6.73
C THR A 41 -0.39 -1.74 -7.43
N VAL A 42 0.42 -1.00 -6.68
CA VAL A 42 1.19 0.14 -7.21
C VAL A 42 2.20 -0.25 -8.29
N PRO A 43 3.04 -1.27 -8.13
CA PRO A 43 3.96 -1.67 -9.20
C PRO A 43 3.26 -2.51 -10.28
N VAL A 44 2.29 -3.32 -9.91
CA VAL A 44 1.70 -4.32 -10.82
C VAL A 44 0.67 -3.72 -11.77
N LEU A 45 -0.32 -2.99 -11.26
CA LEU A 45 -1.39 -2.45 -12.11
C LEU A 45 -0.89 -1.43 -13.15
N PRO A 46 -0.05 -0.43 -12.80
CA PRO A 46 0.49 0.50 -13.78
C PRO A 46 1.33 -0.16 -14.87
N SER A 47 2.13 -1.19 -14.52
CA SER A 47 2.95 -1.89 -15.50
C SER A 47 2.08 -2.62 -16.52
N VAL A 48 1.14 -3.41 -16.07
CA VAL A 48 0.26 -4.21 -16.93
C VAL A 48 -0.74 -3.33 -17.69
N PHE A 49 -1.25 -2.27 -17.07
CA PHE A 49 -2.19 -1.35 -17.72
C PHE A 49 -1.54 -0.53 -18.83
N ALA A 50 -0.32 -0.01 -18.58
CA ALA A 50 0.46 0.72 -19.60
C ALA A 50 0.78 -0.14 -20.83
N LEU A 51 0.95 -1.46 -20.63
CA LEU A 51 1.15 -2.42 -21.73
C LEU A 51 -0.17 -2.82 -22.40
N ALA A 52 -1.25 -2.97 -21.64
CA ALA A 52 -2.56 -3.41 -22.12
C ALA A 52 -3.28 -2.37 -22.96
N GLU A 53 -3.23 -1.09 -22.54
CA GLU A 53 -3.94 0.01 -23.18
C GLU A 53 -3.62 0.17 -24.69
N PRO A 54 -2.35 0.36 -25.10
CA PRO A 54 -2.02 0.56 -26.52
C PRO A 54 -2.29 -0.69 -27.37
N ASN A 55 -2.30 -1.86 -26.79
CA ASN A 55 -2.52 -3.14 -27.46
C ASN A 55 -3.98 -3.61 -27.39
N ARG A 56 -4.87 -2.84 -26.74
CA ARG A 56 -6.31 -3.08 -26.64
C ARG A 56 -6.65 -4.47 -26.08
N TYR A 57 -5.93 -4.90 -25.06
CA TYR A 57 -6.25 -6.16 -24.34
C TYR A 57 -7.65 -6.08 -23.72
N THR A 58 -8.22 -7.25 -23.44
CA THR A 58 -9.50 -7.35 -22.75
C THR A 58 -9.36 -7.06 -21.25
N GLY A 59 -10.47 -6.77 -20.58
CA GLY A 59 -10.49 -6.64 -19.12
C GLY A 59 -10.15 -7.96 -18.42
N GLU A 60 -10.52 -9.10 -19.01
CA GLU A 60 -10.15 -10.44 -18.51
C GLU A 60 -8.63 -10.66 -18.56
N ASP A 61 -7.98 -10.36 -19.71
CA ASP A 61 -6.52 -10.46 -19.84
C ASP A 61 -5.80 -9.57 -18.82
N LEU A 62 -6.26 -8.32 -18.68
CA LEU A 62 -5.71 -7.36 -17.71
C LEU A 62 -5.84 -7.87 -16.27
N THR A 63 -7.05 -8.30 -15.89
CA THR A 63 -7.36 -8.77 -14.55
C THR A 63 -6.55 -10.02 -14.20
N LEU A 64 -6.46 -10.98 -15.12
CA LEU A 64 -5.67 -12.19 -14.91
C LEU A 64 -4.17 -11.87 -14.76
N ALA A 65 -3.62 -11.01 -15.61
CA ALA A 65 -2.22 -10.61 -15.53
C ALA A 65 -1.93 -9.86 -14.21
N TYR A 66 -2.83 -8.98 -13.79
CA TYR A 66 -2.74 -8.28 -12.51
C TYR A 66 -2.73 -9.25 -11.32
N HIS A 67 -3.65 -10.23 -11.29
CA HIS A 67 -3.68 -11.25 -10.23
C HIS A 67 -2.40 -12.08 -10.18
N VAL A 68 -1.84 -12.47 -11.34
CA VAL A 68 -0.56 -13.21 -11.41
C VAL A 68 0.59 -12.39 -10.84
N GLY A 69 0.67 -11.10 -11.18
CA GLY A 69 1.74 -10.24 -10.67
C GLY A 69 1.66 -10.04 -9.16
N VAL A 70 0.47 -9.74 -8.63
CA VAL A 70 0.25 -9.60 -7.18
C VAL A 70 0.57 -10.91 -6.45
N GLU A 71 0.15 -12.05 -7.00
CA GLU A 71 0.45 -13.36 -6.41
C GLU A 71 1.95 -13.60 -6.30
N VAL A 72 2.72 -13.37 -7.37
CA VAL A 72 4.18 -13.55 -7.38
C VAL A 72 4.86 -12.62 -6.38
N GLU A 73 4.52 -11.33 -6.39
CA GLU A 73 5.07 -10.34 -5.47
C GLU A 73 4.80 -10.72 -4.01
N CYS A 74 3.56 -11.07 -3.70
CA CYS A 74 3.15 -11.40 -2.34
C CYS A 74 3.78 -12.69 -1.82
N LYS A 75 3.91 -13.73 -2.66
CA LYS A 75 4.57 -14.99 -2.24
C LYS A 75 6.07 -14.82 -2.03
N ILE A 76 6.74 -13.99 -2.85
CA ILE A 76 8.14 -13.62 -2.60
C ILE A 76 8.26 -12.85 -1.27
N ALA A 77 7.35 -11.91 -1.00
CA ALA A 77 7.31 -11.17 0.26
C ALA A 77 7.16 -12.08 1.48
N GLU A 78 6.24 -13.05 1.42
CA GLU A 78 6.01 -14.03 2.49
C GLU A 78 7.26 -14.87 2.76
N ALA A 79 7.98 -15.29 1.72
CA ALA A 79 9.16 -16.14 1.84
C ALA A 79 10.34 -15.45 2.58
N ILE A 80 10.43 -14.12 2.54
CA ILE A 80 11.53 -13.35 3.14
C ILE A 80 11.11 -12.50 4.35
N SER A 81 9.85 -12.60 4.77
CA SER A 81 9.33 -11.88 5.93
C SER A 81 9.94 -12.45 7.22
N PRO A 82 10.28 -11.61 8.22
CA PRO A 82 10.29 -10.14 8.25
C PRO A 82 11.66 -9.52 7.88
N ARG A 83 12.66 -10.35 7.53
CA ARG A 83 14.08 -9.99 7.42
C ARG A 83 14.34 -8.81 6.48
N HIS A 84 13.81 -8.88 5.28
CA HIS A 84 14.01 -7.88 4.25
C HIS A 84 13.56 -6.47 4.69
N TYR A 85 12.33 -6.36 5.19
CA TYR A 85 11.81 -5.10 5.72
C TYR A 85 12.59 -4.62 6.93
N GLY A 86 12.96 -5.54 7.83
CA GLY A 86 13.79 -5.26 9.02
C GLY A 86 15.18 -4.70 8.65
N ALA A 87 15.77 -5.16 7.54
CA ALA A 87 17.05 -4.65 7.03
C ALA A 87 16.99 -3.25 6.42
N GLY A 88 15.79 -2.64 6.33
CA GLY A 88 15.61 -1.27 5.85
C GLY A 88 15.18 -1.13 4.41
N PHE A 89 14.86 -2.21 3.72
CA PHE A 89 14.33 -2.15 2.36
C PHE A 89 12.87 -1.64 2.32
N HIS A 90 12.53 -0.91 1.27
CA HIS A 90 11.16 -0.59 0.90
C HIS A 90 10.60 -1.72 0.03
N SER A 91 9.84 -2.62 0.63
CA SER A 91 9.37 -3.86 -0.01
C SER A 91 8.66 -3.62 -1.34
N THR A 92 7.81 -2.58 -1.44
CA THR A 92 7.12 -2.21 -2.68
C THR A 92 8.09 -1.91 -3.83
N GLY A 93 9.17 -1.17 -3.56
CA GLY A 93 10.17 -0.83 -4.57
C GLY A 93 10.97 -2.05 -5.05
N THR A 94 11.26 -2.98 -4.14
CA THR A 94 12.05 -4.17 -4.43
C THR A 94 11.21 -5.29 -5.04
N LEU A 95 10.19 -5.75 -4.32
CA LEU A 95 9.36 -6.90 -4.72
C LEU A 95 8.44 -6.57 -5.90
N GLY A 96 8.00 -5.33 -5.99
CA GLY A 96 7.16 -4.86 -7.08
C GLY A 96 7.79 -4.99 -8.46
N SER A 97 9.13 -4.97 -8.57
CA SER A 97 9.82 -5.25 -9.83
C SER A 97 9.53 -6.68 -10.32
N PHE A 98 9.50 -7.67 -9.43
CA PHE A 98 9.14 -9.05 -9.76
C PHE A 98 7.65 -9.18 -10.09
N GLY A 99 6.77 -8.54 -9.30
CA GLY A 99 5.33 -8.53 -9.54
C GLY A 99 4.96 -7.93 -10.90
N GLY A 100 5.52 -6.75 -11.21
CA GLY A 100 5.33 -6.09 -12.50
C GLY A 100 5.85 -6.94 -13.67
N ALA A 101 7.04 -7.57 -13.53
CA ALA A 101 7.61 -8.44 -14.54
C ALA A 101 6.74 -9.68 -14.81
N ALA A 102 6.25 -10.33 -13.74
CA ALA A 102 5.35 -11.48 -13.85
C ALA A 102 4.03 -11.12 -14.54
N ALA A 103 3.43 -10.00 -14.18
CA ALA A 103 2.19 -9.49 -14.79
C ALA A 103 2.37 -9.20 -16.28
N CYS A 104 3.40 -8.44 -16.65
CA CYS A 104 3.70 -8.11 -18.04
C CYS A 104 4.04 -9.36 -18.86
N ALA A 105 4.85 -10.27 -18.31
CA ALA A 105 5.20 -11.53 -18.97
C ALA A 105 3.96 -12.42 -19.20
N LYS A 106 3.02 -12.45 -18.24
CA LYS A 106 1.73 -13.14 -18.39
C LYS A 106 0.89 -12.53 -19.52
N LEU A 107 0.78 -11.19 -19.54
CA LEU A 107 0.02 -10.48 -20.58
C LEU A 107 0.60 -10.72 -21.98
N LEU A 108 1.93 -10.71 -22.09
CA LEU A 108 2.65 -11.00 -23.33
C LEU A 108 2.66 -12.50 -23.71
N LYS A 109 2.07 -13.38 -22.88
CA LYS A 109 2.00 -14.83 -23.08
C LYS A 109 3.38 -15.47 -23.31
N LEU A 110 4.39 -14.99 -22.55
CA LEU A 110 5.75 -15.53 -22.64
C LEU A 110 5.80 -16.98 -22.16
N ASP A 111 6.69 -17.78 -22.75
CA ASP A 111 6.98 -19.13 -22.29
C ASP A 111 7.74 -19.15 -20.95
N THR A 112 7.83 -20.29 -20.30
CA THR A 112 8.44 -20.47 -18.98
C THR A 112 9.88 -19.94 -18.93
N LYS A 113 10.68 -20.17 -19.98
CA LYS A 113 12.07 -19.73 -20.04
C LYS A 113 12.16 -18.20 -20.08
N ARG A 114 11.32 -17.55 -20.90
CA ARG A 114 11.28 -16.10 -20.99
C ARG A 114 10.72 -15.47 -19.72
N ILE A 115 9.77 -16.13 -19.04
CA ILE A 115 9.29 -15.68 -17.71
C ILE A 115 10.44 -15.72 -16.70
N ALA A 116 11.22 -16.80 -16.63
CA ALA A 116 12.38 -16.88 -15.74
C ALA A 116 13.41 -15.79 -16.05
N ASN A 117 13.70 -15.53 -17.34
CA ASN A 117 14.56 -14.42 -17.74
C ASN A 117 13.99 -13.05 -17.31
N ALA A 118 12.68 -12.82 -17.45
CA ALA A 118 12.05 -11.58 -17.00
C ALA A 118 12.21 -11.36 -15.48
N LEU A 119 12.02 -12.41 -14.68
CA LEU A 119 12.26 -12.35 -13.23
C LEU A 119 13.74 -12.09 -12.92
N GLY A 120 14.67 -12.71 -13.67
CA GLY A 120 16.10 -12.48 -13.53
C GLY A 120 16.50 -11.03 -13.83
N ILE A 121 15.94 -10.43 -14.88
CA ILE A 121 16.15 -9.02 -15.22
C ILE A 121 15.54 -8.10 -14.15
N ALA A 122 14.34 -8.43 -13.63
CA ALA A 122 13.70 -7.66 -12.57
C ALA A 122 14.53 -7.66 -11.29
N GLY A 123 15.10 -8.81 -10.91
CA GLY A 123 15.97 -8.94 -9.74
C GLY A 123 17.19 -8.03 -9.77
N ALA A 124 17.76 -7.78 -10.97
CA ALA A 124 18.89 -6.88 -11.16
C ALA A 124 18.53 -5.39 -10.97
N GLN A 125 17.24 -5.04 -10.99
CA GLN A 125 16.73 -3.66 -10.90
C GLN A 125 16.01 -3.38 -9.56
N ALA A 126 15.74 -4.41 -8.76
CA ALA A 126 14.96 -4.34 -7.53
C ALA A 126 15.67 -3.48 -6.46
N ALA A 127 15.13 -2.28 -6.17
CA ALA A 127 15.73 -1.32 -5.25
C ALA A 127 14.68 -0.50 -4.48
N GLY A 128 15.07 0.07 -3.35
CA GLY A 128 14.25 0.95 -2.52
C GLY A 128 14.59 0.86 -1.04
N LEU A 129 14.60 2.00 -0.34
CA LEU A 129 14.94 2.09 1.08
C LEU A 129 13.89 2.86 1.87
N ARG A 130 13.58 2.38 3.09
CA ARG A 130 12.61 3.00 4.01
C ARG A 130 13.04 4.36 4.54
N SER A 131 14.34 4.67 4.52
CA SER A 131 14.83 6.00 4.90
C SER A 131 14.25 7.14 4.07
N ASN A 132 13.65 6.82 2.92
CA ASN A 132 12.93 7.78 2.08
C ASN A 132 11.45 7.99 2.47
N PHE A 133 10.95 7.35 3.52
CA PHE A 133 9.56 7.56 3.96
C PHE A 133 9.36 9.02 4.41
N GLY A 134 8.23 9.60 4.02
CA GLY A 134 7.94 11.02 4.22
C GLY A 134 8.58 11.95 3.19
N SER A 135 9.13 11.42 2.09
CA SER A 135 9.65 12.20 0.97
C SER A 135 9.01 11.77 -0.35
N MET A 136 9.15 12.59 -1.40
CA MET A 136 8.68 12.27 -2.75
C MET A 136 9.38 11.04 -3.36
N THR A 137 10.50 10.61 -2.79
CA THR A 137 11.24 9.43 -3.25
C THR A 137 10.53 8.13 -2.87
N LYS A 138 9.68 8.10 -1.83
CA LYS A 138 8.91 6.90 -1.50
C LYS A 138 8.00 6.48 -2.68
N PRO A 139 7.07 7.32 -3.18
CA PRO A 139 6.26 6.95 -4.35
C PRO A 139 7.08 6.76 -5.62
N PHE A 140 8.20 7.48 -5.79
CA PHE A 140 9.09 7.26 -6.92
C PHE A 140 9.62 5.82 -6.96
N THR A 141 10.07 5.24 -5.83
CA THR A 141 10.60 3.86 -5.82
C THR A 141 9.53 2.84 -6.23
N ALA A 142 8.27 3.06 -5.85
CA ALA A 142 7.16 2.20 -6.22
C ALA A 142 6.82 2.29 -7.73
N GLY A 143 6.78 3.52 -8.26
CA GLY A 143 6.59 3.73 -9.71
C GLY A 143 7.76 3.19 -10.53
N HIS A 144 9.00 3.30 -10.03
CA HIS A 144 10.17 2.73 -10.69
C HIS A 144 10.12 1.20 -10.73
N ALA A 145 9.57 0.55 -9.70
CA ALA A 145 9.31 -0.89 -9.75
C ALA A 145 8.34 -1.28 -10.88
N ALA A 146 7.32 -0.45 -11.13
CA ALA A 146 6.42 -0.67 -12.28
C ALA A 146 7.16 -0.51 -13.63
N GLU A 147 8.02 0.49 -13.77
CA GLU A 147 8.89 0.65 -14.94
C GLU A 147 9.79 -0.58 -15.15
N ASN A 148 10.44 -1.05 -14.07
CA ASN A 148 11.32 -2.21 -14.08
C ASN A 148 10.59 -3.47 -14.57
N GLY A 149 9.34 -3.67 -14.15
CA GLY A 149 8.49 -4.77 -14.60
C GLY A 149 8.26 -4.76 -16.11
N VAL A 150 7.92 -3.60 -16.68
CA VAL A 150 7.76 -3.44 -18.14
C VAL A 150 9.06 -3.72 -18.86
N VAL A 151 10.18 -3.12 -18.44
CA VAL A 151 11.49 -3.29 -19.06
C VAL A 151 11.94 -4.75 -19.03
N ALA A 152 11.74 -5.43 -17.90
CA ALA A 152 12.12 -6.83 -17.74
C ALA A 152 11.35 -7.75 -18.71
N ALA A 153 10.04 -7.58 -18.83
CA ALA A 153 9.21 -8.38 -19.73
C ALA A 153 9.49 -8.06 -21.20
N ASP A 154 9.69 -6.80 -21.57
CA ASP A 154 10.03 -6.38 -22.93
C ASP A 154 11.36 -6.99 -23.38
N LEU A 155 12.41 -6.88 -22.57
CA LEU A 155 13.72 -7.46 -22.87
C LEU A 155 13.66 -8.98 -23.01
N ALA A 156 12.99 -9.67 -22.09
CA ALA A 156 12.81 -11.12 -22.17
C ALA A 156 12.02 -11.54 -23.42
N SER A 157 11.05 -10.73 -23.84
CA SER A 157 10.23 -11.00 -25.05
C SER A 157 11.05 -11.05 -26.33
N ILE A 158 12.10 -10.24 -26.42
CA ILE A 158 13.02 -10.18 -27.57
C ILE A 158 14.24 -11.09 -27.41
N GLY A 159 14.28 -11.95 -26.36
CA GLY A 159 15.30 -12.97 -26.18
C GLY A 159 16.50 -12.57 -25.33
N TRP A 160 16.41 -11.49 -24.57
CA TRP A 160 17.43 -11.15 -23.56
C TRP A 160 17.46 -12.21 -22.46
N THR A 161 18.66 -12.62 -22.05
CA THR A 161 18.85 -13.71 -21.09
C THR A 161 19.26 -13.21 -19.72
N ALA A 162 18.89 -13.95 -18.68
CA ALA A 162 19.28 -13.73 -17.29
C ALA A 162 19.47 -15.08 -16.58
N SER A 163 19.85 -15.06 -15.31
CA SER A 163 19.85 -16.26 -14.49
C SER A 163 18.41 -16.77 -14.29
N GLU A 164 18.16 -18.01 -14.62
CA GLU A 164 16.85 -18.67 -14.40
C GLU A 164 16.63 -19.00 -12.90
N GLU A 165 17.69 -19.01 -12.08
CA GLU A 165 17.70 -19.26 -10.62
C GLU A 165 17.94 -17.97 -9.83
N ILE A 166 17.55 -16.80 -10.36
CA ILE A 166 17.84 -15.48 -9.77
C ILE A 166 17.35 -15.35 -8.31
N LEU A 167 16.28 -16.01 -7.93
CA LEU A 167 15.73 -15.94 -6.59
C LEU A 167 16.51 -16.79 -5.59
N GLU A 168 16.67 -18.10 -5.89
CA GLU A 168 17.14 -19.13 -4.95
C GLU A 168 18.63 -19.46 -5.06
N ALA A 169 19.34 -19.03 -6.10
CA ALA A 169 20.78 -19.29 -6.24
C ALA A 169 21.56 -18.78 -5.01
N LYS A 170 22.73 -19.34 -4.75
CA LYS A 170 23.60 -18.96 -3.61
C LYS A 170 23.91 -17.46 -3.59
N GLU A 171 24.20 -16.88 -4.75
CA GLU A 171 24.36 -15.44 -4.96
C GLU A 171 23.07 -14.77 -5.47
N GLY A 172 21.92 -15.44 -5.31
CA GLY A 172 20.61 -14.99 -5.75
C GLY A 172 20.00 -13.96 -4.82
N TRP A 173 18.84 -13.48 -5.24
CA TRP A 173 18.17 -12.35 -4.59
C TRP A 173 17.72 -12.66 -3.16
N PHE A 174 17.23 -13.88 -2.88
CA PHE A 174 16.85 -14.29 -1.52
C PHE A 174 18.04 -14.29 -0.55
N SER A 175 19.21 -14.65 -1.02
CA SER A 175 20.43 -14.59 -0.22
C SER A 175 20.90 -13.15 -0.01
N ALA A 176 20.99 -12.38 -1.10
CA ALA A 176 21.57 -11.03 -1.08
C ALA A 176 20.68 -9.99 -0.38
N ALA A 177 19.38 -10.00 -0.64
CA ALA A 177 18.44 -9.00 -0.14
C ALA A 177 17.40 -9.56 0.85
N GLY A 178 17.09 -10.86 0.77
CA GLY A 178 16.12 -11.51 1.66
C GLY A 178 16.71 -11.94 3.01
N GLY A 179 18.03 -12.05 3.10
CA GLY A 179 18.68 -12.67 4.27
C GLY A 179 18.31 -14.15 4.43
N GLY A 180 18.15 -14.86 3.31
CA GLY A 180 17.57 -16.20 3.22
C GLY A 180 16.07 -16.16 2.92
N PHE A 181 15.44 -17.31 2.78
CA PHE A 181 14.00 -17.42 2.51
C PHE A 181 13.39 -18.65 3.17
N ASP A 182 12.07 -18.63 3.34
CA ASP A 182 11.26 -19.77 3.77
C ASP A 182 10.66 -20.45 2.53
N PRO A 183 11.15 -21.62 2.11
CA PRO A 183 10.62 -22.32 0.94
C PRO A 183 9.15 -22.76 1.11
N GLU A 184 8.69 -23.02 2.33
CA GLU A 184 7.30 -23.43 2.62
C GLU A 184 6.30 -22.30 2.35
N ALA A 185 6.76 -21.06 2.33
CA ALA A 185 5.91 -19.91 2.02
C ALA A 185 5.63 -19.77 0.51
N ILE A 186 6.46 -20.33 -0.36
CA ILE A 186 6.36 -20.14 -1.82
C ILE A 186 6.18 -21.46 -2.59
N MET A 187 6.88 -22.54 -2.19
CA MET A 187 6.83 -23.83 -2.91
C MET A 187 5.43 -24.43 -2.86
N ASN A 188 4.87 -24.74 -4.05
CA ASN A 188 3.51 -25.27 -4.21
C ASN A 188 2.38 -24.38 -3.67
N ARG A 189 2.67 -23.12 -3.37
CA ARG A 189 1.70 -22.15 -2.81
C ARG A 189 1.12 -21.19 -3.85
N LEU A 190 1.74 -21.01 -5.01
CA LEU A 190 1.24 -20.11 -6.05
C LEU A 190 -0.18 -20.52 -6.49
N GLY A 191 -1.14 -19.62 -6.32
CA GLY A 191 -2.56 -19.84 -6.60
C GLY A 191 -3.26 -20.84 -5.69
N LYS A 192 -2.70 -21.20 -4.52
CA LYS A 192 -3.24 -22.24 -3.62
C LYS A 192 -3.20 -21.83 -2.13
N PRO A 193 -4.11 -21.00 -1.67
CA PRO A 193 -5.04 -20.15 -2.43
C PRO A 193 -4.34 -18.97 -3.11
N TRP A 194 -5.05 -18.28 -4.00
CA TRP A 194 -4.63 -16.97 -4.49
C TRP A 194 -4.58 -15.95 -3.33
N THR A 195 -3.58 -15.10 -3.31
CA THR A 195 -3.40 -14.08 -2.26
C THR A 195 -4.62 -13.18 -2.08
N PHE A 196 -5.31 -12.81 -3.16
CA PHE A 196 -6.54 -12.02 -3.05
C PHE A 196 -7.70 -12.76 -2.38
N ALA A 197 -7.74 -14.11 -2.48
CA ALA A 197 -8.77 -14.91 -1.84
C ALA A 197 -8.45 -15.18 -0.36
N ASP A 198 -7.18 -15.50 -0.07
CA ASP A 198 -6.68 -15.76 1.27
C ASP A 198 -5.15 -15.64 1.28
N PRO A 199 -4.58 -14.80 2.13
CA PRO A 199 -5.18 -14.05 3.24
C PRO A 199 -5.85 -12.72 2.85
N GLY A 200 -5.79 -12.31 1.59
CA GLY A 200 -6.26 -11.03 1.11
C GLY A 200 -5.23 -9.90 1.25
N VAL A 201 -5.62 -8.72 0.78
CA VAL A 201 -4.85 -7.48 0.92
C VAL A 201 -5.68 -6.44 1.68
N SER A 202 -5.03 -5.54 2.38
CA SER A 202 -5.69 -4.46 3.09
C SER A 202 -5.85 -3.26 2.16
N ILE A 203 -7.06 -2.72 2.05
CA ILE A 203 -7.36 -1.48 1.34
C ILE A 203 -7.34 -0.34 2.35
N LYS A 204 -6.53 0.69 2.10
CA LYS A 204 -6.34 1.79 3.06
C LYS A 204 -7.59 2.66 3.22
N PRO A 205 -8.11 2.84 4.44
CA PRO A 205 -9.23 3.76 4.72
C PRO A 205 -8.79 5.21 4.85
N PHE A 206 -7.48 5.47 5.06
CA PHE A 206 -6.90 6.80 5.26
C PHE A 206 -5.64 6.97 4.41
N PRO A 207 -5.34 8.19 3.92
CA PRO A 207 -4.16 8.47 3.09
C PRO A 207 -2.88 8.63 3.94
N SER A 208 -2.51 7.56 4.66
CA SER A 208 -1.39 7.55 5.60
C SER A 208 -0.74 6.16 5.69
N GLY A 209 0.36 6.05 6.40
CA GLY A 209 1.01 4.76 6.64
C GLY A 209 0.06 3.76 7.31
N SER A 210 -0.03 2.54 6.79
CA SER A 210 -0.98 1.50 7.25
C SER A 210 -0.93 1.26 8.76
N LEU A 211 0.23 1.49 9.37
CA LEU A 211 0.45 1.33 10.81
C LEU A 211 -0.33 2.34 11.67
N THR A 212 -0.88 3.41 11.08
CA THR A 212 -1.74 4.38 11.78
C THR A 212 -3.20 3.94 11.79
N HIS A 213 -3.63 3.09 10.86
CA HIS A 213 -5.04 2.89 10.54
C HIS A 213 -5.88 2.30 11.67
N PRO A 214 -5.42 1.27 12.43
CA PRO A 214 -6.21 0.79 13.58
C PRO A 214 -6.43 1.87 14.64
N ALA A 215 -5.38 2.65 14.95
CA ALA A 215 -5.47 3.78 15.86
C ALA A 215 -6.42 4.86 15.33
N MET A 216 -6.36 5.18 14.04
CA MET A 216 -7.23 6.18 13.42
C MET A 216 -8.70 5.75 13.45
N GLY A 217 -8.99 4.51 13.07
CA GLY A 217 -10.35 3.97 13.13
C GLY A 217 -10.92 3.97 14.54
N GLU A 218 -10.12 3.57 15.53
CA GLU A 218 -10.53 3.57 16.93
C GLU A 218 -10.69 4.98 17.48
N MET A 219 -9.78 5.91 17.17
CA MET A 219 -9.91 7.31 17.56
C MET A 219 -11.20 7.92 17.00
N GLN A 220 -11.51 7.66 15.73
CA GLN A 220 -12.73 8.15 15.09
C GLN A 220 -13.99 7.59 15.79
N ARG A 221 -13.99 6.31 16.13
CA ARG A 221 -15.07 5.66 16.87
C ARG A 221 -15.25 6.29 18.27
N LEU A 222 -14.17 6.35 19.05
CA LEU A 222 -14.19 6.91 20.40
C LEU A 222 -14.66 8.38 20.41
N ALA A 223 -14.14 9.18 19.48
CA ALA A 223 -14.49 10.58 19.36
C ALA A 223 -15.98 10.79 19.02
N ARG A 224 -16.54 9.92 18.14
CA ARG A 224 -17.95 9.98 17.75
C ARG A 224 -18.88 9.50 18.86
N GLU A 225 -18.63 8.31 19.42
CA GLU A 225 -19.52 7.69 20.40
C GLU A 225 -19.58 8.45 21.72
N ASN A 226 -18.49 9.11 22.10
CA ASN A 226 -18.42 9.91 23.32
C ASN A 226 -18.60 11.42 23.08
N ASN A 227 -18.90 11.84 21.84
CA ASN A 227 -19.01 13.25 21.45
C ASN A 227 -17.83 14.10 21.95
N VAL A 228 -16.59 13.58 21.83
CA VAL A 228 -15.39 14.23 22.34
C VAL A 228 -15.18 15.58 21.66
N GLN A 229 -15.11 16.66 22.36
CA GLN A 229 -14.75 17.97 21.84
C GLN A 229 -13.25 18.21 22.03
N ALA A 230 -12.50 18.48 20.95
CA ALA A 230 -11.04 18.65 20.98
C ALA A 230 -10.60 19.73 22.01
N ALA A 231 -11.38 20.78 22.18
CA ALA A 231 -11.12 21.83 23.17
C ALA A 231 -11.09 21.32 24.63
N ASN A 232 -11.81 20.24 24.92
CA ASN A 232 -11.89 19.62 26.25
C ASN A 232 -10.88 18.48 26.46
N VAL A 233 -10.09 18.14 25.45
CA VAL A 233 -9.02 17.14 25.58
C VAL A 233 -7.82 17.79 26.29
N ASP A 234 -7.31 17.13 27.33
CA ASP A 234 -6.08 17.49 28.00
C ASP A 234 -4.89 16.89 27.25
N LYS A 235 -4.84 15.55 27.12
CA LYS A 235 -3.82 14.83 26.36
C LYS A 235 -4.39 13.53 25.79
N VAL A 236 -3.64 12.93 24.86
CA VAL A 236 -3.90 11.59 24.33
C VAL A 236 -2.65 10.73 24.54
N ASP A 237 -2.81 9.58 25.15
CA ASP A 237 -1.80 8.54 25.17
C ASP A 237 -2.15 7.50 24.10
N MET A 238 -1.25 7.27 23.15
CA MET A 238 -1.38 6.30 22.07
C MET A 238 -0.24 5.27 22.18
N GLY A 239 -0.55 4.08 22.66
CA GLY A 239 0.36 2.95 22.77
C GLY A 239 0.36 2.11 21.50
N GLY A 240 1.55 1.87 20.94
CA GLY A 240 1.80 0.98 19.82
C GLY A 240 2.99 0.07 20.09
N ASN A 241 3.47 -0.66 19.09
CA ASN A 241 4.68 -1.47 19.20
C ASN A 241 5.92 -0.76 18.62
N SER A 242 7.10 -1.34 18.83
CA SER A 242 8.38 -0.80 18.37
C SER A 242 8.47 -0.70 16.83
N ALA A 243 7.82 -1.61 16.08
CA ALA A 243 7.79 -1.56 14.62
C ALA A 243 6.96 -0.36 14.10
N MET A 244 5.84 -0.03 14.76
CA MET A 244 5.06 1.16 14.47
C MET A 244 5.91 2.42 14.72
N MET A 245 6.61 2.49 15.84
CA MET A 245 7.49 3.60 16.18
C MET A 245 8.63 3.77 15.18
N ALA A 246 9.24 2.68 14.72
CA ALA A 246 10.34 2.71 13.75
C ALA A 246 9.93 3.14 12.33
N ALA A 247 8.63 3.06 12.00
CA ALA A 247 8.11 3.46 10.69
C ALA A 247 7.44 4.84 10.71
N LEU A 248 6.80 5.22 11.83
CA LEU A 248 6.09 6.49 11.98
C LEU A 248 7.00 7.54 12.63
N ILE A 249 8.03 7.94 11.88
CA ILE A 249 9.19 8.69 12.38
C ILE A 249 8.97 10.20 12.52
N HIS A 250 7.84 10.73 12.02
CA HIS A 250 7.60 12.17 11.99
C HIS A 250 6.70 12.62 13.15
N HIS A 251 7.30 12.83 14.34
CA HIS A 251 6.56 13.23 15.54
C HIS A 251 6.05 14.69 15.50
N ARG A 252 6.63 15.53 14.64
CA ARG A 252 6.29 16.97 14.49
C ARG A 252 6.29 17.32 13.00
N PRO A 253 5.28 16.84 12.25
CA PRO A 253 5.26 17.06 10.81
C PRO A 253 5.05 18.53 10.45
N GLU A 254 5.76 18.98 9.41
CA GLU A 254 5.72 20.34 8.89
C GLU A 254 5.01 20.44 7.53
N ASN A 255 4.73 19.28 6.93
CA ASN A 255 4.09 19.16 5.63
C ASN A 255 3.26 17.87 5.52
N SER A 256 2.49 17.76 4.46
CA SER A 256 1.58 16.64 4.20
C SER A 256 2.29 15.28 4.08
N LEU A 257 3.48 15.24 3.47
CA LEU A 257 4.23 13.99 3.30
C LEU A 257 4.71 13.43 4.65
N GLN A 258 5.18 14.29 5.55
CA GLN A 258 5.57 13.90 6.90
C GLN A 258 4.35 13.50 7.74
N ALA A 259 3.22 14.22 7.58
CA ALA A 259 1.99 13.96 8.31
C ALA A 259 1.44 12.55 8.06
N LYS A 260 1.62 12.00 6.87
CA LYS A 260 1.23 10.61 6.52
C LYS A 260 1.98 9.55 7.36
N PHE A 261 3.10 9.91 7.97
CA PHE A 261 3.92 9.05 8.85
C PHE A 261 4.05 9.62 10.26
N SER A 262 3.01 10.33 10.74
CA SER A 262 2.90 10.90 12.09
C SER A 262 1.68 10.39 12.81
N MET A 263 1.86 9.55 13.81
CA MET A 263 0.77 9.09 14.67
C MET A 263 0.10 10.26 15.38
N GLU A 264 0.89 11.21 15.87
CA GLU A 264 0.41 12.37 16.61
C GLU A 264 -0.49 13.27 15.75
N PHE A 265 -0.13 13.49 14.48
CA PHE A 265 -0.99 14.22 13.54
C PHE A 265 -2.30 13.48 13.30
N CYS A 266 -2.23 12.17 13.04
CA CYS A 266 -3.40 11.33 12.76
C CYS A 266 -4.40 11.35 13.92
N MET A 267 -3.94 11.32 15.16
CA MET A 267 -4.81 11.41 16.34
C MET A 267 -5.41 12.82 16.48
N ALA A 268 -4.61 13.85 16.30
CA ALA A 268 -5.02 15.24 16.46
C ALA A 268 -6.08 15.65 15.42
N ILE A 269 -5.87 15.30 14.14
CA ILE A 269 -6.78 15.70 13.06
C ILE A 269 -8.15 15.04 13.20
N LEU A 270 -8.21 13.78 13.65
CA LEU A 270 -9.48 13.09 13.89
C LEU A 270 -10.26 13.66 15.07
N LEU A 271 -9.59 14.23 16.06
CA LEU A 271 -10.25 14.94 17.16
C LEU A 271 -10.78 16.31 16.72
N LEU A 272 -10.05 17.02 15.87
CA LEU A 272 -10.40 18.35 15.39
C LEU A 272 -11.47 18.31 14.30
N ASP A 273 -11.21 17.58 13.22
CA ASP A 273 -12.01 17.62 11.99
C ASP A 273 -12.96 16.43 11.86
N ARG A 274 -12.87 15.41 12.72
CA ARG A 274 -13.70 14.18 12.72
C ARG A 274 -13.52 13.31 11.49
N LYS A 275 -12.67 13.69 10.59
CA LYS A 275 -12.31 13.00 9.35
C LYS A 275 -10.83 13.17 9.07
N ALA A 276 -10.27 12.31 8.22
CA ALA A 276 -8.87 12.33 7.83
C ALA A 276 -8.75 11.75 6.42
N GLY A 277 -9.30 12.46 5.45
CA GLY A 277 -9.20 12.16 4.01
C GLY A 277 -8.11 12.99 3.35
N LEU A 278 -8.09 13.02 2.01
CA LEU A 278 -7.09 13.77 1.24
C LEU A 278 -7.06 15.26 1.58
N THR A 279 -8.20 15.85 1.89
CA THR A 279 -8.32 17.27 2.26
C THR A 279 -7.55 17.60 3.54
N GLU A 280 -7.57 16.69 4.50
CA GLU A 280 -6.92 16.87 5.81
C GLU A 280 -5.41 16.65 5.73
N PHE A 281 -4.93 15.85 4.79
CA PHE A 281 -3.50 15.62 4.55
C PHE A 281 -2.91 16.61 3.53
N THR A 282 -3.13 17.91 3.77
CA THR A 282 -2.57 19.01 2.97
C THR A 282 -1.69 19.91 3.82
N ASP A 283 -0.68 20.53 3.21
CA ASP A 283 0.24 21.43 3.91
C ASP A 283 -0.44 22.53 4.72
N PRO A 284 -1.48 23.22 4.20
CA PRO A 284 -2.19 24.22 4.97
C PRO A 284 -2.86 23.65 6.22
N VAL A 285 -3.43 22.45 6.16
CA VAL A 285 -4.07 21.81 7.31
C VAL A 285 -3.03 21.35 8.33
N VAL A 286 -1.94 20.74 7.88
CA VAL A 286 -0.85 20.31 8.77
C VAL A 286 -0.29 21.50 9.56
N ARG A 287 -0.19 22.67 8.92
CA ARG A 287 0.35 23.89 9.55
C ARG A 287 -0.68 24.70 10.33
N ARG A 288 -1.93 24.27 10.41
CA ARG A 288 -2.94 24.93 11.25
C ARG A 288 -2.46 25.04 12.71
N PRO A 289 -2.59 26.20 13.36
CA PRO A 289 -2.15 26.38 14.75
C PRO A 289 -2.80 25.44 15.75
N ASP A 290 -4.10 25.14 15.59
CA ASP A 290 -4.86 24.21 16.43
C ASP A 290 -4.36 22.77 16.27
N VAL A 291 -4.05 22.35 15.04
CA VAL A 291 -3.44 21.03 14.74
C VAL A 291 -2.09 20.93 15.41
N GLN A 292 -1.19 21.91 15.18
CA GLN A 292 0.15 21.94 15.75
C GLN A 292 0.14 22.00 17.29
N GLN A 293 -0.88 22.64 17.88
CA GLN A 293 -1.06 22.67 19.32
C GLN A 293 -1.54 21.33 19.88
N LEU A 294 -2.51 20.68 19.20
CA LEU A 294 -3.11 19.44 19.70
C LEU A 294 -2.15 18.25 19.52
N LEU A 295 -1.45 18.16 18.39
CA LEU A 295 -0.50 17.05 18.17
C LEU A 295 0.63 17.01 19.21
N ARG A 296 0.99 18.15 19.84
CA ARG A 296 1.97 18.20 20.95
C ARG A 296 1.46 17.57 22.24
N ARG A 297 0.15 17.40 22.36
CA ARG A 297 -0.52 16.73 23.49
C ARG A 297 -0.79 15.26 23.23
N VAL A 298 -0.40 14.75 22.09
CA VAL A 298 -0.42 13.31 21.77
C VAL A 298 0.94 12.70 22.13
N ASN A 299 0.92 11.72 23.02
CA ASN A 299 2.07 10.95 23.44
C ASN A 299 2.02 9.57 22.75
N PHE A 300 2.81 9.38 21.71
CA PHE A 300 2.98 8.10 21.06
C PHE A 300 4.16 7.35 21.70
N TYR A 301 3.93 6.14 22.20
CA TYR A 301 4.90 5.38 22.98
C TYR A 301 4.81 3.88 22.71
N VAL A 302 5.88 3.14 23.06
CA VAL A 302 5.84 1.68 23.00
C VAL A 302 5.08 1.16 24.23
N ASP A 303 3.92 0.56 24.00
CA ASP A 303 3.10 -0.03 25.04
C ASP A 303 3.46 -1.51 25.24
N PRO A 304 3.65 -1.99 26.48
CA PRO A 304 4.05 -3.39 26.74
C PRO A 304 3.04 -4.42 26.22
N GLU A 305 1.73 -4.11 26.21
CA GLU A 305 0.70 -5.01 25.69
C GLU A 305 0.76 -5.07 24.16
N ALA A 306 0.91 -3.91 23.51
CA ALA A 306 1.06 -3.82 22.06
C ALA A 306 2.36 -4.51 21.58
N GLU A 307 3.46 -4.33 22.31
CA GLU A 307 4.74 -5.00 22.02
C GLU A 307 4.63 -6.52 22.17
N LYS A 308 4.00 -7.01 23.24
CA LYS A 308 3.74 -8.42 23.47
C LYS A 308 2.83 -9.05 22.40
N ALA A 309 1.92 -8.28 21.82
CA ALA A 309 1.04 -8.74 20.74
C ALA A 309 1.81 -9.08 19.46
N GLY A 310 3.02 -8.58 19.31
CA GLY A 310 3.94 -8.87 18.21
C GLY A 310 4.13 -7.76 17.22
N LEU A 311 5.31 -7.71 16.61
CA LEU A 311 5.77 -6.64 15.72
C LEU A 311 4.87 -6.43 14.49
N ASN A 312 4.19 -7.49 14.07
CA ASN A 312 3.38 -7.48 12.85
C ASN A 312 1.90 -7.21 13.13
N LYS A 313 1.48 -7.19 14.40
CA LYS A 313 0.16 -6.70 14.78
C LYS A 313 0.24 -5.20 15.00
N MET A 314 -0.76 -4.50 14.50
CA MET A 314 -0.87 -3.05 14.65
C MET A 314 -1.71 -2.70 15.90
N THR A 315 -1.53 -3.47 16.98
CA THR A 315 -2.28 -3.24 18.24
C THR A 315 -2.10 -1.81 18.70
N SER A 316 -3.21 -1.10 18.81
CA SER A 316 -3.28 0.31 19.14
C SER A 316 -4.11 0.49 20.40
N ILE A 317 -3.51 1.08 21.44
CA ILE A 317 -4.15 1.32 22.74
C ILE A 317 -4.27 2.83 22.93
N ILE A 318 -5.49 3.34 22.97
CA ILE A 318 -5.77 4.77 23.03
C ILE A 318 -6.38 5.13 24.36
N LYS A 319 -5.89 6.22 24.97
CA LYS A 319 -6.48 6.86 26.15
C LYS A 319 -6.60 8.36 25.87
N ILE A 320 -7.84 8.86 25.82
CA ILE A 320 -8.14 10.29 25.69
C ILE A 320 -8.42 10.82 27.10
N HIS A 321 -7.54 11.64 27.61
CA HIS A 321 -7.69 12.28 28.91
C HIS A 321 -8.41 13.64 28.73
N MET A 322 -9.54 13.78 29.38
CA MET A 322 -10.34 14.98 29.31
C MET A 322 -9.97 15.95 30.46
N LYS A 323 -10.11 17.24 30.23
CA LYS A 323 -9.82 18.29 31.24
C LYS A 323 -10.67 18.19 32.52
N ASP A 324 -11.83 17.53 32.46
CA ASP A 324 -12.68 17.25 33.61
C ASP A 324 -12.24 16.02 34.44
N GLY A 325 -11.13 15.39 34.06
CA GLY A 325 -10.56 14.19 34.69
C GLY A 325 -11.08 12.86 34.15
N LYS A 326 -12.08 12.86 33.25
CA LYS A 326 -12.58 11.64 32.60
C LYS A 326 -11.51 11.10 31.65
N THR A 327 -11.37 9.76 31.59
CA THR A 327 -10.57 9.08 30.58
C THR A 327 -11.48 8.21 29.72
N ILE A 328 -11.35 8.35 28.40
CA ILE A 328 -12.01 7.53 27.39
C ILE A 328 -10.94 6.64 26.79
N ALA A 329 -11.13 5.33 26.84
CA ALA A 329 -10.13 4.35 26.38
C ALA A 329 -10.70 3.42 25.32
N GLY A 330 -9.82 2.94 24.44
CA GLY A 330 -10.15 1.97 23.43
C GLY A 330 -8.93 1.20 22.94
N ARG A 331 -9.19 0.12 22.20
CA ARG A 331 -8.20 -0.78 21.64
C ARG A 331 -8.65 -1.27 20.28
N ALA A 332 -7.73 -1.29 19.32
CA ALA A 332 -7.94 -1.88 18.00
C ALA A 332 -6.71 -2.64 17.51
N GLU A 333 -6.94 -3.59 16.62
CA GLU A 333 -5.89 -4.31 15.89
C GLU A 333 -6.06 -4.17 14.38
N PHE A 334 -7.29 -4.03 13.91
CA PHE A 334 -7.64 -4.02 12.50
C PHE A 334 -8.52 -2.83 12.15
N ALA A 335 -8.10 -2.05 11.17
CA ALA A 335 -8.92 -0.99 10.60
C ALA A 335 -9.94 -1.55 9.59
N LYS A 336 -10.92 -0.73 9.20
CA LYS A 336 -11.75 -0.98 8.01
C LYS A 336 -10.84 -1.12 6.78
N GLY A 337 -11.15 -2.09 5.91
CA GLY A 337 -10.32 -2.42 4.74
C GLY A 337 -9.27 -3.49 4.97
N HIS A 338 -8.98 -3.88 6.24
CA HIS A 338 -8.18 -5.06 6.54
C HIS A 338 -8.98 -6.34 6.23
N PRO A 339 -8.36 -7.46 5.78
CA PRO A 339 -9.09 -8.71 5.51
C PRO A 339 -9.96 -9.21 6.68
N ALA A 340 -9.56 -8.96 7.93
CA ALA A 340 -10.38 -9.26 9.12
C ALA A 340 -11.55 -8.27 9.35
N ASN A 341 -11.58 -7.16 8.64
CA ASN A 341 -12.64 -6.13 8.67
C ASN A 341 -12.77 -5.50 7.28
N PRO A 342 -13.21 -6.25 6.26
CA PRO A 342 -13.12 -5.85 4.87
C PRO A 342 -14.04 -4.67 4.52
N MET A 343 -13.65 -3.93 3.48
CA MET A 343 -14.53 -3.01 2.78
C MET A 343 -15.47 -3.79 1.86
N SER A 344 -16.70 -3.29 1.74
CA SER A 344 -17.60 -3.67 0.65
C SER A 344 -17.21 -2.92 -0.62
N TYR A 345 -17.69 -3.39 -1.78
CA TYR A 345 -17.51 -2.66 -3.03
C TYR A 345 -18.02 -1.20 -2.94
N GLU A 346 -19.11 -0.96 -2.21
CA GLU A 346 -19.65 0.39 -2.04
C GLU A 346 -18.76 1.27 -1.13
N ASP A 347 -18.14 0.70 -0.09
CA ASP A 347 -17.12 1.41 0.69
C ASP A 347 -15.94 1.87 -0.18
N GLU A 348 -15.53 1.02 -1.13
CA GLU A 348 -14.45 1.35 -2.08
C GLU A 348 -14.90 2.40 -3.11
N ALA A 349 -16.14 2.28 -3.61
CA ALA A 349 -16.73 3.28 -4.49
C ALA A 349 -16.84 4.64 -3.80
N ASP A 350 -17.24 4.69 -2.52
CA ASP A 350 -17.30 5.92 -1.73
C ASP A 350 -15.90 6.52 -1.52
N LYS A 351 -14.89 5.70 -1.28
CA LYS A 351 -13.50 6.15 -1.25
C LYS A 351 -13.09 6.79 -2.59
N PHE A 352 -13.43 6.17 -3.71
CA PHE A 352 -13.15 6.72 -5.03
C PHE A 352 -13.89 8.04 -5.29
N ARG A 353 -15.18 8.15 -4.88
CA ARG A 353 -15.95 9.40 -4.93
C ARG A 353 -15.24 10.51 -4.16
N GLY A 354 -14.73 10.23 -2.96
CA GLY A 354 -13.95 11.18 -2.17
C GLY A 354 -12.65 11.62 -2.86
N CYS A 355 -11.95 10.72 -3.54
CA CYS A 355 -10.79 11.06 -4.36
C CYS A 355 -11.17 11.94 -5.57
N ALA A 356 -12.27 11.62 -6.25
CA ALA A 356 -12.78 12.38 -7.38
C ALA A 356 -13.22 13.80 -6.97
N GLU A 357 -13.88 13.93 -5.81
CA GLU A 357 -14.26 15.23 -5.23
C GLU A 357 -13.02 16.07 -4.93
N PHE A 358 -12.00 15.49 -4.29
CA PHE A 358 -10.73 16.17 -4.02
C PHE A 358 -10.07 16.66 -5.33
N ALA A 359 -10.10 15.84 -6.39
CA ALA A 359 -9.60 16.18 -7.70
C ALA A 359 -10.54 17.11 -8.49
N LYS A 360 -11.67 17.53 -7.91
CA LYS A 360 -12.69 18.39 -8.53
C LYS A 360 -13.28 17.80 -9.82
N TRP A 361 -13.43 16.48 -9.87
CA TRP A 361 -14.10 15.82 -10.97
C TRP A 361 -15.62 15.99 -10.89
N PRO A 362 -16.32 16.08 -12.02
CA PRO A 362 -17.77 15.95 -12.03
C PRO A 362 -18.20 14.59 -11.45
N SER A 363 -19.21 14.57 -10.58
CA SER A 363 -19.71 13.33 -9.98
C SER A 363 -20.16 12.30 -11.03
N ALA A 364 -20.77 12.74 -12.13
CA ALA A 364 -21.16 11.86 -13.22
C ALA A 364 -19.95 11.12 -13.86
N LYS A 365 -18.79 11.77 -13.93
CA LYS A 365 -17.55 11.15 -14.41
C LYS A 365 -17.08 10.06 -13.43
N ALA A 366 -17.09 10.34 -12.13
CA ALA A 366 -16.73 9.36 -11.11
C ALA A 366 -17.64 8.13 -11.16
N GLU A 367 -18.97 8.31 -11.24
CA GLU A 367 -19.91 7.21 -11.37
C GLU A 367 -19.70 6.38 -12.64
N SER A 368 -19.38 7.02 -13.76
CA SER A 368 -19.06 6.31 -15.00
C SER A 368 -17.86 5.37 -14.84
N VAL A 369 -16.80 5.84 -14.19
CA VAL A 369 -15.59 5.01 -13.90
C VAL A 369 -15.95 3.85 -12.97
N ILE A 370 -16.70 4.10 -11.89
CA ILE A 370 -17.15 3.05 -10.96
C ILE A 370 -17.90 1.95 -11.70
N GLN A 371 -18.82 2.30 -12.63
CA GLN A 371 -19.58 1.32 -13.41
C GLN A 371 -18.71 0.53 -14.38
N ILE A 372 -17.72 1.18 -15.02
CA ILE A 372 -16.75 0.48 -15.88
C ILE A 372 -15.96 -0.54 -15.09
N VAL A 373 -15.44 -0.16 -13.93
CA VAL A 373 -14.64 -1.05 -13.07
C VAL A 373 -15.49 -2.20 -12.51
N ARG A 374 -16.76 -1.95 -12.18
CA ARG A 374 -17.70 -2.99 -11.70
C ARG A 374 -17.89 -4.16 -12.68
N THR A 375 -17.65 -3.94 -13.94
CA THR A 375 -17.80 -4.92 -15.01
C THR A 375 -16.54 -5.06 -15.86
N LEU A 376 -15.37 -4.84 -15.23
CA LEU A 376 -14.08 -4.79 -15.91
C LEU A 376 -13.79 -6.05 -16.71
N GLU A 377 -14.11 -7.22 -16.16
CA GLU A 377 -13.90 -8.52 -16.82
C GLU A 377 -14.67 -8.66 -18.14
N LYS A 378 -15.73 -7.87 -18.35
CA LYS A 378 -16.53 -7.85 -19.60
C LYS A 378 -16.01 -6.85 -20.63
N ALA A 379 -15.03 -6.04 -20.26
CA ALA A 379 -14.48 -5.05 -21.17
C ALA A 379 -13.69 -5.72 -22.30
N THR A 380 -14.08 -5.45 -23.53
CA THR A 380 -13.42 -5.99 -24.74
C THR A 380 -12.16 -5.19 -25.14
N ASP A 381 -11.96 -4.01 -24.56
CA ASP A 381 -10.87 -3.09 -24.82
C ASP A 381 -10.66 -2.18 -23.61
N VAL A 382 -9.55 -2.36 -22.89
CA VAL A 382 -9.23 -1.60 -21.67
C VAL A 382 -8.85 -0.14 -21.95
N SER A 383 -8.58 0.25 -23.19
CA SER A 383 -8.31 1.65 -23.54
C SER A 383 -9.50 2.57 -23.26
N LYS A 384 -10.72 2.01 -23.17
CA LYS A 384 -11.94 2.76 -22.79
C LYS A 384 -11.88 3.26 -21.35
N ILE A 385 -11.13 2.58 -20.47
CA ILE A 385 -10.94 3.01 -19.08
C ILE A 385 -10.10 4.29 -19.07
N SER A 386 -8.97 4.31 -19.79
CA SER A 386 -8.13 5.51 -19.90
C SER A 386 -8.89 6.69 -20.49
N ALA A 387 -9.74 6.45 -21.50
CA ALA A 387 -10.59 7.48 -22.05
C ALA A 387 -11.54 8.06 -21.00
N ALA A 388 -12.19 7.23 -20.17
CA ALA A 388 -13.07 7.67 -19.09
C ALA A 388 -12.31 8.43 -17.99
N LEU A 389 -11.05 8.08 -17.73
CA LEU A 389 -10.21 8.76 -16.73
C LEU A 389 -9.71 10.14 -17.21
N THR A 390 -9.55 10.34 -18.52
CA THR A 390 -8.92 11.54 -19.12
C THR A 390 -9.90 12.54 -19.74
N SER A 391 -11.13 12.14 -20.05
CA SER A 391 -12.19 12.95 -20.67
C SER A 391 -12.81 14.03 -19.77
#